data_5f96a2d11342590b1e919839efaced47
#
_entry.id   5f96a2d11342590b1e919839efaced47
#
_cell.length_a   1.000
_cell.length_b   1.000
_cell.length_c   1.000
_cell.angle_alpha   90.00
_cell.angle_beta   90.00
_cell.angle_gamma   90.00
#
_symmetry.space_group_name_H-M   'P 1'
#
loop_
_entity.id
_entity.type
_entity.pdbx_description
1 polymer ?
#
loop_
_entity_poly.entity_id
_entity_poly.type
_entity_poly.pdbx_seq_one_letter_code
_entity_poly.pdbx_strand_id
1 'polypeptide(L)'
;MKAFMDKEFMLQSPVAQHLYHTYAADMPICDYHCHISPKEIYENRRFENIAQVWLGGRQPDGSLAGDHYKWRVMRSNGVPEEYITGTKPDRERFQKFAEALPMCVGNPMYHWCHLELRKYFGYQGVLNGDTAEEVWNLCNDKLQHDDSMTVRGLIEQSNVAFIGTTDDPIDDLAWHKKIKEDPSIKFTVAPSFRPDKAINIQKPGFVEYMGKLAQAVGKEKLECINCVTDALTQRIEFFAEMGCRASDHGLDYVPYREATKEEVNAIYQKAMAGETVTAEETEKYQTYILIHLGKQYHRLNIAMQMHYNCLRGVNRKMNALLGPDTGFDMINTAKCGGEIAALLSALNDTDECPKTIIYSLNPADNEQIGTILGCFQNDEIPGKIQHGSGWWFNDQKIGMENQMKSLANLGLLGNFVGMLTDSRSFLSYTRHDYFRRILCNLIGQWVEDGEYPNDEKALAKIIKGICFDNAKRYFAL
;
A
#
# COMPACT_ATOMS: atom_id res chain seq x y z
N MET A 1 25.92 -25.66 1.53
CA MET A 1 25.21 -24.51 0.91
C MET A 1 23.71 -24.80 1.03
N LYS A 2 22.91 -23.84 1.49
CA LYS A 2 21.44 -24.01 1.48
C LYS A 2 20.92 -24.09 0.03
N ALA A 3 19.91 -24.91 -0.21
CA ALA A 3 19.24 -24.93 -1.50
C ALA A 3 18.52 -23.60 -1.74
N PHE A 4 18.35 -23.22 -3.01
CA PHE A 4 17.66 -21.99 -3.35
C PHE A 4 16.18 -22.05 -2.90
N MET A 5 15.79 -21.13 -2.03
CA MET A 5 14.44 -20.99 -1.50
C MET A 5 13.86 -22.31 -0.94
N ASP A 6 14.66 -23.04 -0.15
CA ASP A 6 14.18 -24.20 0.61
C ASP A 6 13.13 -23.77 1.65
N LYS A 7 12.56 -24.73 2.39
CA LYS A 7 11.56 -24.46 3.42
C LYS A 7 12.04 -23.48 4.51
N GLU A 8 13.37 -23.41 4.73
CA GLU A 8 14.03 -22.51 5.68
C GLU A 8 14.57 -21.23 5.01
N PHE A 9 14.05 -20.89 3.83
CA PHE A 9 14.41 -19.65 3.13
C PHE A 9 14.30 -18.45 4.07
N MET A 10 15.38 -17.67 4.19
CA MET A 10 15.56 -16.51 5.07
C MET A 10 15.55 -16.80 6.59
N LEU A 11 15.27 -18.02 7.04
CA LEU A 11 15.28 -18.42 8.45
C LEU A 11 16.66 -19.00 8.81
N GLN A 12 17.45 -18.25 9.57
CA GLN A 12 18.87 -18.56 9.77
C GLN A 12 19.14 -19.34 11.06
N SER A 13 18.23 -19.32 12.05
CA SER A 13 18.40 -19.98 13.32
C SER A 13 17.26 -20.96 13.63
N PRO A 14 17.48 -21.94 14.53
CA PRO A 14 16.41 -22.82 15.01
C PRO A 14 15.25 -22.06 15.63
N VAL A 15 15.50 -20.99 16.37
CA VAL A 15 14.46 -20.14 16.94
C VAL A 15 13.65 -19.46 15.85
N ALA A 16 14.31 -18.87 14.84
CA ALA A 16 13.61 -18.25 13.71
C ALA A 16 12.70 -19.25 12.97
N GLN A 17 13.18 -20.47 12.73
CA GLN A 17 12.42 -21.55 12.10
C GLN A 17 11.21 -21.94 12.95
N HIS A 18 11.42 -22.13 14.25
CA HIS A 18 10.33 -22.45 15.19
C HIS A 18 9.25 -21.37 15.20
N LEU A 19 9.64 -20.10 15.35
CA LEU A 19 8.72 -18.97 15.37
C LEU A 19 7.89 -18.88 14.08
N TYR A 20 8.54 -19.08 12.94
CA TYR A 20 7.87 -19.00 11.65
C TYR A 20 6.89 -20.17 11.47
N HIS A 21 7.34 -21.42 11.60
CA HIS A 21 6.50 -22.58 11.32
C HIS A 21 5.37 -22.79 12.34
N THR A 22 5.58 -22.34 13.60
CA THR A 22 4.59 -22.55 14.66
C THR A 22 3.58 -21.40 14.75
N TYR A 23 4.01 -20.14 14.52
CA TYR A 23 3.19 -18.98 14.85
C TYR A 23 2.90 -18.03 13.70
N ALA A 24 3.70 -18.03 12.62
CA ALA A 24 3.58 -17.05 11.55
C ALA A 24 2.98 -17.62 10.25
N ALA A 25 3.42 -18.81 9.83
CA ALA A 25 3.17 -19.33 8.48
C ALA A 25 1.69 -19.40 8.12
N ASP A 26 0.86 -19.91 9.02
CA ASP A 26 -0.56 -20.17 8.79
C ASP A 26 -1.50 -19.04 9.27
N MET A 27 -0.94 -17.91 9.75
CA MET A 27 -1.76 -16.77 10.14
C MET A 27 -2.54 -16.21 8.95
N PRO A 28 -3.80 -15.79 9.13
CA PRO A 28 -4.54 -15.11 8.08
C PRO A 28 -3.82 -13.83 7.61
N ILE A 29 -4.17 -13.34 6.43
CA ILE A 29 -3.66 -12.08 5.90
C ILE A 29 -4.69 -10.97 6.12
N CYS A 30 -4.25 -9.86 6.70
CA CYS A 30 -4.93 -8.59 6.70
C CYS A 30 -4.17 -7.64 5.76
N ASP A 31 -4.61 -7.55 4.51
CA ASP A 31 -4.02 -6.62 3.54
C ASP A 31 -4.77 -5.30 3.56
N TYR A 32 -4.49 -4.49 4.56
CA TYR A 32 -5.25 -3.28 4.89
C TYR A 32 -4.98 -2.08 3.97
N HIS A 33 -4.08 -2.24 2.98
CA HIS A 33 -3.86 -1.26 1.92
C HIS A 33 -3.30 -1.94 0.66
N CYS A 34 -4.05 -1.88 -0.43
CA CYS A 34 -3.66 -2.36 -1.75
C CYS A 34 -4.40 -1.61 -2.85
N HIS A 35 -4.03 -1.88 -4.12
CA HIS A 35 -4.61 -1.27 -5.30
C HIS A 35 -5.28 -2.30 -6.24
N ILE A 36 -5.72 -3.44 -5.71
CA ILE A 36 -6.44 -4.44 -6.50
C ILE A 36 -7.87 -3.99 -6.81
N SER A 37 -8.42 -4.47 -7.91
CA SER A 37 -9.73 -4.06 -8.40
C SER A 37 -10.88 -4.82 -7.71
N PRO A 38 -11.80 -4.13 -7.00
CA PRO A 38 -13.01 -4.77 -6.47
C PRO A 38 -13.88 -5.39 -7.56
N LYS A 39 -13.88 -4.79 -8.76
CA LYS A 39 -14.59 -5.34 -9.92
C LYS A 39 -14.07 -6.73 -10.28
N GLU A 40 -12.75 -6.90 -10.39
CA GLU A 40 -12.14 -8.20 -10.72
C GLU A 40 -12.42 -9.26 -9.64
N ILE A 41 -12.51 -8.84 -8.37
CA ILE A 41 -12.90 -9.73 -7.25
C ILE A 41 -14.35 -10.18 -7.42
N TYR A 42 -15.28 -9.24 -7.66
CA TYR A 42 -16.70 -9.57 -7.82
C TYR A 42 -16.95 -10.46 -9.03
N GLU A 43 -16.39 -10.09 -10.19
CA GLU A 43 -16.51 -10.83 -11.44
C GLU A 43 -15.74 -12.16 -11.42
N ASN A 44 -14.94 -12.40 -10.39
CA ASN A 44 -14.09 -13.58 -10.25
C ASN A 44 -13.24 -13.84 -11.49
N ARG A 45 -12.52 -12.79 -11.94
CA ARG A 45 -11.76 -12.79 -13.18
C ARG A 45 -10.83 -14.00 -13.27
N ARG A 46 -10.72 -14.57 -14.47
CA ARG A 46 -9.71 -15.55 -14.86
C ARG A 46 -8.70 -14.88 -15.79
N PHE A 47 -7.41 -15.06 -15.51
CA PHE A 47 -6.36 -14.52 -16.36
C PHE A 47 -6.03 -15.50 -17.50
N GLU A 48 -5.74 -14.96 -18.68
CA GLU A 48 -5.39 -15.78 -19.83
C GLU A 48 -3.94 -16.28 -19.79
N ASN A 49 -3.04 -15.46 -19.19
CA ASN A 49 -1.62 -15.77 -19.12
C ASN A 49 -0.92 -15.04 -17.98
N ILE A 50 0.28 -15.51 -17.64
CA ILE A 50 1.10 -14.96 -16.54
C ILE A 50 1.60 -13.54 -16.82
N ALA A 51 1.77 -13.13 -18.09
CA ALA A 51 2.18 -11.76 -18.40
C ALA A 51 1.08 -10.74 -18.05
N GLN A 52 -0.20 -11.10 -18.22
CA GLN A 52 -1.31 -10.24 -17.77
C GLN A 52 -1.27 -10.01 -16.26
N VAL A 53 -0.97 -11.05 -15.48
CA VAL A 53 -0.90 -10.94 -14.00
C VAL A 53 0.34 -10.17 -13.54
N TRP A 54 1.49 -10.42 -14.17
CA TRP A 54 2.76 -9.86 -13.73
C TRP A 54 3.12 -8.52 -14.36
N LEU A 55 2.86 -8.36 -15.64
CA LEU A 55 3.29 -7.17 -16.36
C LEU A 55 2.15 -6.20 -16.63
N GLY A 56 0.90 -6.71 -16.63
CA GLY A 56 -0.24 -5.90 -17.04
C GLY A 56 -0.07 -5.36 -18.46
N GLY A 57 -0.59 -4.18 -18.72
CA GLY A 57 -0.49 -3.54 -20.02
C GLY A 57 -1.47 -2.39 -20.19
N ARG A 58 -1.70 -2.02 -21.46
CA ARG A 58 -2.62 -0.96 -21.82
C ARG A 58 -4.07 -1.42 -21.64
N GLN A 59 -4.84 -0.60 -20.94
CA GLN A 59 -6.25 -0.83 -20.69
C GLN A 59 -7.10 -0.33 -21.89
N PRO A 60 -8.39 -0.72 -21.98
CA PRO A 60 -9.28 -0.28 -23.03
C PRO A 60 -9.44 1.25 -23.14
N ASP A 61 -9.30 1.97 -22.03
CA ASP A 61 -9.33 3.44 -21.97
C ASP A 61 -8.00 4.11 -22.38
N GLY A 62 -6.99 3.30 -22.75
CA GLY A 62 -5.67 3.76 -23.14
C GLY A 62 -4.70 3.99 -21.99
N SER A 63 -5.15 3.90 -20.75
CA SER A 63 -4.28 3.98 -19.57
C SER A 63 -3.37 2.75 -19.47
N LEU A 64 -2.31 2.86 -18.67
CA LEU A 64 -1.41 1.74 -18.35
C LEU A 64 -1.69 1.25 -16.93
N ALA A 65 -1.96 -0.05 -16.79
CA ALA A 65 -2.10 -0.71 -15.51
C ALA A 65 -1.21 -1.94 -15.44
N GLY A 66 -0.32 -1.99 -14.47
CA GLY A 66 0.61 -3.12 -14.29
C GLY A 66 1.62 -2.86 -13.17
N ASP A 67 2.55 -3.78 -13.05
CA ASP A 67 3.57 -3.73 -12.01
C ASP A 67 4.78 -2.90 -12.47
N HIS A 68 4.80 -1.65 -12.05
CA HIS A 68 5.90 -0.73 -12.37
C HIS A 68 7.26 -1.14 -11.76
N TYR A 69 7.31 -2.02 -10.75
CA TYR A 69 8.56 -2.61 -10.26
C TYR A 69 9.18 -3.53 -11.31
N LYS A 70 8.38 -4.41 -11.93
CA LYS A 70 8.83 -5.31 -13.00
C LYS A 70 9.25 -4.51 -14.24
N TRP A 71 8.50 -3.45 -14.58
CA TRP A 71 8.86 -2.55 -15.68
C TRP A 71 10.22 -1.87 -15.46
N ARG A 72 10.51 -1.44 -14.22
CA ARG A 72 11.85 -0.87 -13.88
C ARG A 72 12.96 -1.88 -14.07
N VAL A 73 12.77 -3.13 -13.67
CA VAL A 73 13.74 -4.22 -13.86
C VAL A 73 14.01 -4.42 -15.36
N MET A 74 12.97 -4.52 -16.17
CA MET A 74 13.13 -4.68 -17.62
C MET A 74 13.90 -3.51 -18.25
N ARG A 75 13.54 -2.26 -17.90
CA ARG A 75 14.26 -1.06 -18.38
C ARG A 75 15.71 -1.06 -17.93
N SER A 76 15.99 -1.41 -16.69
CA SER A 76 17.36 -1.49 -16.16
C SER A 76 18.21 -2.53 -16.89
N ASN A 77 17.58 -3.54 -17.47
CA ASN A 77 18.24 -4.56 -18.30
C ASN A 77 18.27 -4.18 -19.80
N GLY A 78 17.91 -2.94 -20.16
CA GLY A 78 17.96 -2.45 -21.55
C GLY A 78 16.86 -3.01 -22.48
N VAL A 79 15.77 -3.55 -21.92
CA VAL A 79 14.63 -4.06 -22.72
C VAL A 79 13.93 -2.86 -23.38
N PRO A 80 13.68 -2.92 -24.71
CA PRO A 80 12.96 -1.86 -25.40
C PRO A 80 11.54 -1.68 -24.86
N GLU A 81 11.06 -0.41 -24.79
CA GLU A 81 9.78 -0.05 -24.19
C GLU A 81 8.57 -0.76 -24.85
N GLU A 82 8.68 -1.13 -26.14
CA GLU A 82 7.64 -1.89 -26.85
C GLU A 82 7.32 -3.25 -26.23
N TYR A 83 8.27 -3.85 -25.49
CA TYR A 83 8.08 -5.10 -24.74
C TYR A 83 7.62 -4.86 -23.30
N ILE A 84 7.71 -3.65 -22.80
CA ILE A 84 7.38 -3.31 -21.40
C ILE A 84 5.95 -2.81 -21.30
N THR A 85 5.66 -1.66 -21.92
CA THR A 85 4.35 -1.01 -21.91
C THR A 85 3.73 -0.90 -23.30
N GLY A 86 4.42 -1.35 -24.34
CA GLY A 86 3.97 -1.32 -25.72
C GLY A 86 3.05 -2.49 -26.07
N THR A 87 2.95 -2.79 -27.39
CA THR A 87 1.97 -3.71 -27.95
C THR A 87 2.54 -5.04 -28.39
N LYS A 88 3.76 -5.38 -27.98
CA LYS A 88 4.33 -6.70 -28.27
C LYS A 88 3.49 -7.80 -27.63
N PRO A 89 3.44 -9.00 -28.27
CA PRO A 89 2.70 -10.13 -27.71
C PRO A 89 3.14 -10.50 -26.29
N ASP A 90 2.19 -10.85 -25.43
CA ASP A 90 2.44 -11.20 -24.02
C ASP A 90 3.52 -12.27 -23.85
N ARG A 91 3.58 -13.27 -24.75
CA ARG A 91 4.62 -14.30 -24.74
C ARG A 91 6.03 -13.72 -24.92
N GLU A 92 6.19 -12.76 -25.83
CA GLU A 92 7.48 -12.09 -26.06
C GLU A 92 7.84 -11.17 -24.89
N ARG A 93 6.85 -10.45 -24.34
CA ARG A 93 7.02 -9.61 -23.15
C ARG A 93 7.47 -10.43 -21.95
N PHE A 94 6.85 -11.59 -21.72
CA PHE A 94 7.23 -12.52 -20.66
C PHE A 94 8.66 -13.06 -20.88
N GLN A 95 9.04 -13.43 -22.11
CA GLN A 95 10.41 -13.86 -22.44
C GLN A 95 11.44 -12.79 -22.04
N LYS A 96 11.19 -11.53 -22.40
CA LYS A 96 12.10 -10.42 -22.06
C LYS A 96 12.20 -10.19 -20.55
N PHE A 97 11.12 -10.37 -19.82
CA PHE A 97 11.14 -10.31 -18.35
C PHE A 97 11.94 -11.48 -17.77
N ALA A 98 11.74 -12.71 -18.26
CA ALA A 98 12.46 -13.90 -17.83
C ALA A 98 13.98 -13.79 -18.09
N GLU A 99 14.37 -13.20 -19.22
CA GLU A 99 15.78 -12.90 -19.52
C GLU A 99 16.39 -11.86 -18.57
N ALA A 100 15.60 -10.89 -18.11
CA ALA A 100 16.05 -9.84 -17.18
C ALA A 100 16.15 -10.32 -15.73
N LEU A 101 15.29 -11.25 -15.32
CA LEU A 101 15.13 -11.66 -13.92
C LEU A 101 16.41 -12.17 -13.26
N PRO A 102 17.28 -12.97 -13.88
CA PRO A 102 18.54 -13.43 -13.30
C PRO A 102 19.51 -12.31 -12.91
N MET A 103 19.37 -11.12 -13.50
CA MET A 103 20.20 -9.96 -13.16
C MET A 103 19.78 -9.29 -11.85
N CYS A 104 18.66 -9.74 -11.26
CA CYS A 104 18.11 -9.21 -10.00
C CYS A 104 18.82 -9.78 -8.75
N VAL A 105 20.15 -9.88 -8.75
CA VAL A 105 20.92 -10.33 -7.57
C VAL A 105 20.74 -9.31 -6.43
N GLY A 106 20.19 -9.76 -5.31
CA GLY A 106 19.88 -8.90 -4.16
C GLY A 106 18.63 -8.04 -4.30
N ASN A 107 17.97 -8.05 -5.44
CA ASN A 107 16.70 -7.36 -5.64
C ASN A 107 15.52 -8.25 -5.19
N PRO A 108 14.53 -7.72 -4.44
CA PRO A 108 13.39 -8.50 -3.95
C PRO A 108 12.57 -9.13 -5.08
N MET A 109 12.58 -8.57 -6.28
CA MET A 109 11.83 -9.07 -7.42
C MET A 109 12.19 -10.53 -7.75
N TYR A 110 13.48 -10.90 -7.57
CA TYR A 110 13.92 -12.28 -7.76
C TYR A 110 13.24 -13.25 -6.77
N HIS A 111 13.16 -12.84 -5.50
CA HIS A 111 12.49 -13.62 -4.45
C HIS A 111 10.98 -13.67 -4.65
N TRP A 112 10.34 -12.52 -4.89
CA TRP A 112 8.89 -12.44 -5.02
C TRP A 112 8.37 -13.27 -6.19
N CYS A 113 8.98 -13.16 -7.38
CA CYS A 113 8.58 -13.96 -8.52
C CYS A 113 8.69 -15.47 -8.25
N HIS A 114 9.78 -15.91 -7.61
CA HIS A 114 9.95 -17.33 -7.30
C HIS A 114 9.07 -17.82 -6.15
N LEU A 115 8.71 -16.96 -5.17
CA LEU A 115 7.70 -17.28 -4.16
C LEU A 115 6.32 -17.48 -4.81
N GLU A 116 5.95 -16.61 -5.74
CA GLU A 116 4.70 -16.73 -6.50
C GLU A 116 4.67 -18.00 -7.33
N LEU A 117 5.74 -18.30 -8.08
CA LEU A 117 5.87 -19.52 -8.88
C LEU A 117 5.75 -20.78 -8.01
N ARG A 118 6.38 -20.80 -6.84
CA ARG A 118 6.31 -21.93 -5.90
C ARG A 118 4.95 -22.12 -5.30
N LYS A 119 4.38 -21.04 -4.74
CA LYS A 119 3.11 -21.09 -4.01
C LYS A 119 1.94 -21.44 -4.91
N TYR A 120 1.79 -20.72 -6.01
CA TYR A 120 0.59 -20.84 -6.84
C TYR A 120 0.74 -21.86 -7.97
N PHE A 121 1.93 -21.96 -8.53
CA PHE A 121 2.15 -22.80 -9.71
C PHE A 121 2.89 -24.11 -9.40
N GLY A 122 3.46 -24.26 -8.20
CA GLY A 122 4.21 -25.46 -7.79
C GLY A 122 5.58 -25.59 -8.47
N TYR A 123 6.04 -24.55 -9.16
CA TYR A 123 7.32 -24.57 -9.87
C TYR A 123 8.49 -24.40 -8.90
N GLN A 124 9.36 -25.41 -8.85
CA GLN A 124 10.51 -25.44 -7.93
C GLN A 124 11.84 -25.03 -8.58
N GLY A 125 11.84 -24.82 -9.91
CA GLY A 125 13.01 -24.38 -10.67
C GLY A 125 13.30 -22.89 -10.51
N VAL A 126 14.15 -22.38 -11.38
CA VAL A 126 14.47 -20.95 -11.52
C VAL A 126 13.96 -20.43 -12.85
N LEU A 127 13.38 -19.23 -12.84
CA LEU A 127 12.95 -18.55 -14.06
C LEU A 127 14.12 -17.77 -14.66
N ASN A 128 14.41 -18.07 -15.91
CA ASN A 128 15.38 -17.37 -16.76
C ASN A 128 14.95 -17.48 -18.23
N GLY A 129 15.77 -16.96 -19.16
CA GLY A 129 15.47 -17.02 -20.59
C GLY A 129 15.29 -18.43 -21.14
N ASP A 130 16.03 -19.43 -20.62
CA ASP A 130 16.01 -20.81 -21.09
C ASP A 130 14.79 -21.59 -20.56
N THR A 131 14.33 -21.26 -19.34
CA THR A 131 13.17 -21.89 -18.69
C THR A 131 11.85 -21.15 -18.95
N ALA A 132 11.89 -20.03 -19.64
CA ALA A 132 10.72 -19.17 -19.88
C ALA A 132 9.57 -19.92 -20.57
N GLU A 133 9.84 -20.80 -21.52
CA GLU A 133 8.80 -21.57 -22.22
C GLU A 133 8.10 -22.56 -21.30
N GLU A 134 8.88 -23.31 -20.50
CA GLU A 134 8.36 -24.24 -19.51
C GLU A 134 7.44 -23.54 -18.51
N VAL A 135 7.91 -22.41 -17.94
CA VAL A 135 7.16 -21.63 -16.94
C VAL A 135 5.92 -21.00 -17.56
N TRP A 136 6.01 -20.47 -18.79
CA TRP A 136 4.88 -19.95 -19.53
C TRP A 136 3.77 -20.98 -19.68
N ASN A 137 4.12 -22.17 -20.17
CA ASN A 137 3.14 -23.23 -20.39
C ASN A 137 2.52 -23.71 -19.08
N LEU A 138 3.33 -23.96 -18.04
CA LEU A 138 2.86 -24.38 -16.72
C LEU A 138 1.90 -23.35 -16.10
N CYS A 139 2.30 -22.07 -16.09
CA CYS A 139 1.49 -21.03 -15.48
C CYS A 139 0.16 -20.83 -16.21
N ASN A 140 0.20 -20.80 -17.54
CA ASN A 140 -0.99 -20.55 -18.33
C ASN A 140 -1.97 -21.70 -18.32
N ASP A 141 -1.49 -22.94 -18.30
CA ASP A 141 -2.35 -24.11 -18.12
C ASP A 141 -3.15 -24.02 -16.81
N LYS A 142 -2.47 -23.71 -15.70
CA LYS A 142 -3.15 -23.50 -14.42
C LYS A 142 -4.10 -22.30 -14.42
N LEU A 143 -3.65 -21.13 -14.90
CA LEU A 143 -4.49 -19.93 -14.94
C LEU A 143 -5.77 -20.15 -15.73
N GLN A 144 -5.71 -20.94 -16.82
CA GLN A 144 -6.85 -21.17 -17.71
C GLN A 144 -7.77 -22.29 -17.24
N HIS A 145 -7.27 -23.31 -16.56
CA HIS A 145 -8.03 -24.56 -16.30
C HIS A 145 -8.24 -24.87 -14.80
N ASP A 146 -7.46 -24.26 -13.88
CA ASP A 146 -7.62 -24.50 -12.45
C ASP A 146 -8.49 -23.41 -11.81
N ASP A 147 -9.62 -23.79 -11.19
CA ASP A 147 -10.55 -22.85 -10.56
C ASP A 147 -9.94 -22.15 -9.33
N SER A 148 -8.94 -22.76 -8.70
CA SER A 148 -8.20 -22.11 -7.61
C SER A 148 -7.32 -20.92 -8.09
N MET A 149 -7.14 -20.78 -9.39
CA MET A 149 -6.37 -19.70 -10.02
C MET A 149 -7.23 -18.54 -10.54
N THR A 150 -8.54 -18.55 -10.28
CA THR A 150 -9.37 -17.35 -10.41
C THR A 150 -9.02 -16.32 -9.34
N VAL A 151 -9.44 -15.07 -9.51
CA VAL A 151 -9.17 -14.00 -8.53
C VAL A 151 -9.60 -14.38 -7.12
N ARG A 152 -10.84 -14.91 -6.95
CA ARG A 152 -11.31 -15.35 -5.63
C ARG A 152 -10.53 -16.56 -5.12
N GLY A 153 -10.20 -17.51 -5.99
CA GLY A 153 -9.40 -18.67 -5.64
C GLY A 153 -7.98 -18.29 -5.18
N LEU A 154 -7.34 -17.30 -5.82
CA LEU A 154 -6.03 -16.76 -5.39
C LEU A 154 -6.09 -16.10 -4.00
N ILE A 155 -7.16 -15.37 -3.71
CA ILE A 155 -7.40 -14.74 -2.41
C ILE A 155 -7.62 -15.81 -1.33
N GLU A 156 -8.49 -16.78 -1.59
CA GLU A 156 -8.85 -17.84 -0.64
C GLU A 156 -7.67 -18.76 -0.33
N GLN A 157 -6.92 -19.24 -1.34
CA GLN A 157 -5.75 -20.09 -1.12
C GLN A 157 -4.60 -19.35 -0.42
N SER A 158 -4.65 -18.02 -0.40
CA SER A 158 -3.69 -17.18 0.33
C SER A 158 -4.12 -16.93 1.78
N ASN A 159 -5.26 -17.44 2.21
CA ASN A 159 -5.82 -17.24 3.55
C ASN A 159 -6.02 -15.74 3.88
N VAL A 160 -6.54 -14.97 2.94
CA VAL A 160 -6.79 -13.53 3.12
C VAL A 160 -8.13 -13.36 3.84
N ALA A 161 -8.11 -12.70 5.00
CA ALA A 161 -9.30 -12.40 5.76
C ALA A 161 -9.87 -11.01 5.45
N PHE A 162 -9.00 -10.04 5.16
CA PHE A 162 -9.38 -8.66 4.92
C PHE A 162 -8.54 -8.02 3.83
N ILE A 163 -9.20 -7.22 2.98
CA ILE A 163 -8.61 -6.44 1.90
C ILE A 163 -9.11 -5.01 2.01
N GLY A 164 -8.19 -4.06 2.17
CA GLY A 164 -8.44 -2.62 2.07
C GLY A 164 -8.02 -2.11 0.70
N THR A 165 -8.98 -1.76 -0.14
CA THR A 165 -8.72 -1.18 -1.46
C THR A 165 -8.39 0.31 -1.36
N THR A 166 -8.13 0.98 -2.48
CA THR A 166 -7.85 2.42 -2.50
C THR A 166 -8.83 3.09 -3.46
N ASP A 167 -9.71 3.95 -2.90
CA ASP A 167 -10.88 4.44 -3.61
C ASP A 167 -11.02 5.96 -3.48
N ASP A 168 -11.47 6.60 -4.57
CA ASP A 168 -11.63 8.05 -4.64
C ASP A 168 -12.94 8.48 -3.94
N PRO A 169 -13.01 9.62 -3.24
CA PRO A 169 -14.24 10.14 -2.63
C PRO A 169 -15.46 10.17 -3.54
N ILE A 170 -15.29 10.33 -4.84
CA ILE A 170 -16.41 10.35 -5.81
C ILE A 170 -16.87 8.97 -6.25
N ASP A 171 -16.21 7.89 -5.84
CA ASP A 171 -16.55 6.51 -6.22
C ASP A 171 -17.91 6.11 -5.63
N ASP A 172 -18.75 5.48 -6.43
CA ASP A 172 -20.07 5.00 -5.99
C ASP A 172 -20.02 3.72 -5.16
N LEU A 173 -18.84 3.09 -5.06
CA LEU A 173 -18.58 1.83 -4.36
C LEU A 173 -19.51 0.68 -4.75
N ALA A 174 -20.03 0.71 -5.98
CA ALA A 174 -21.00 -0.28 -6.45
C ALA A 174 -20.47 -1.73 -6.38
N TRP A 175 -19.16 -1.93 -6.63
CA TRP A 175 -18.54 -3.24 -6.54
C TRP A 175 -18.34 -3.71 -5.10
N HIS A 176 -17.97 -2.82 -4.19
CA HIS A 176 -17.89 -3.12 -2.75
C HIS A 176 -19.25 -3.54 -2.20
N LYS A 177 -20.32 -2.84 -2.59
CA LYS A 177 -21.68 -3.21 -2.21
C LYS A 177 -22.05 -4.61 -2.69
N LYS A 178 -21.80 -4.92 -3.96
CA LYS A 178 -22.06 -6.25 -4.53
C LYS A 178 -21.25 -7.35 -3.83
N ILE A 179 -19.97 -7.09 -3.53
CA ILE A 179 -19.14 -8.05 -2.79
C ILE A 179 -19.69 -8.30 -1.39
N LYS A 180 -20.08 -7.22 -0.68
CA LYS A 180 -20.64 -7.31 0.67
C LYS A 180 -21.96 -8.10 0.70
N GLU A 181 -22.75 -8.05 -0.35
CA GLU A 181 -24.05 -8.72 -0.49
C GLU A 181 -23.90 -10.17 -1.02
N ASP A 182 -22.75 -10.58 -1.53
CA ASP A 182 -22.51 -11.92 -2.09
C ASP A 182 -22.07 -12.92 -0.99
N PRO A 183 -22.94 -13.85 -0.56
CA PRO A 183 -22.63 -14.80 0.51
C PRO A 183 -21.57 -15.85 0.10
N SER A 184 -21.23 -15.95 -1.17
CA SER A 184 -20.19 -16.88 -1.65
C SER A 184 -18.77 -16.36 -1.35
N ILE A 185 -18.60 -15.05 -1.15
CA ILE A 185 -17.31 -14.42 -0.80
C ILE A 185 -17.10 -14.53 0.71
N LYS A 186 -16.00 -15.18 1.13
CA LYS A 186 -15.73 -15.50 2.54
C LYS A 186 -14.75 -14.56 3.22
N PHE A 187 -14.17 -13.63 2.49
CA PHE A 187 -13.25 -12.60 2.97
C PHE A 187 -13.92 -11.22 2.88
N THR A 188 -13.42 -10.27 3.67
CA THR A 188 -13.94 -8.90 3.67
C THR A 188 -13.16 -8.05 2.69
N VAL A 189 -13.87 -7.28 1.86
CA VAL A 189 -13.29 -6.21 1.02
C VAL A 189 -13.94 -4.89 1.42
N ALA A 190 -13.12 -3.94 1.86
CA ALA A 190 -13.58 -2.62 2.30
C ALA A 190 -12.86 -1.51 1.54
N PRO A 191 -13.54 -0.40 1.23
CA PRO A 191 -12.88 0.75 0.61
C PRO A 191 -11.97 1.47 1.61
N SER A 192 -10.88 2.09 1.10
CA SER A 192 -10.14 3.10 1.83
C SER A 192 -10.33 4.46 1.18
N PHE A 193 -10.49 5.49 2.00
CA PHE A 193 -10.81 6.85 1.55
C PHE A 193 -9.54 7.60 1.12
N ARG A 194 -9.36 7.86 -0.19
CA ARG A 194 -8.18 8.55 -0.74
C ARG A 194 -8.53 9.90 -1.38
N PRO A 195 -8.54 10.98 -0.61
CA PRO A 195 -8.99 12.30 -1.06
C PRO A 195 -7.91 13.14 -1.76
N ASP A 196 -6.86 12.55 -2.29
CA ASP A 196 -5.70 13.25 -2.86
C ASP A 196 -6.07 14.33 -3.89
N LYS A 197 -7.08 14.07 -4.74
CA LYS A 197 -7.53 15.03 -5.74
C LYS A 197 -8.26 16.23 -5.14
N ALA A 198 -8.90 16.05 -3.99
CA ALA A 198 -9.52 17.14 -3.24
C ALA A 198 -8.49 17.96 -2.46
N ILE A 199 -7.37 17.35 -2.06
CA ILE A 199 -6.31 17.99 -1.28
C ILE A 199 -5.34 18.79 -2.17
N ASN A 200 -5.05 18.29 -3.38
CA ASN A 200 -4.02 18.84 -4.26
C ASN A 200 -4.53 20.01 -5.12
N ILE A 201 -4.90 21.12 -4.47
CA ILE A 201 -5.46 22.33 -5.10
C ILE A 201 -4.61 22.91 -6.24
N GLN A 202 -3.28 22.69 -6.19
CA GLN A 202 -2.32 23.20 -7.16
C GLN A 202 -2.21 22.33 -8.43
N LYS A 203 -2.81 21.12 -8.42
CA LYS A 203 -2.65 20.18 -9.54
C LYS A 203 -3.68 20.47 -10.66
N PRO A 204 -3.30 20.25 -11.93
CA PRO A 204 -4.26 20.32 -13.04
C PRO A 204 -5.47 19.41 -12.79
N GLY A 205 -6.65 19.86 -13.20
CA GLY A 205 -7.90 19.12 -13.04
C GLY A 205 -8.61 19.30 -11.70
N PHE A 206 -8.07 20.11 -10.78
CA PHE A 206 -8.71 20.38 -9.48
C PHE A 206 -10.12 20.93 -9.63
N VAL A 207 -10.34 21.95 -10.47
CA VAL A 207 -11.66 22.57 -10.70
C VAL A 207 -12.67 21.55 -11.24
N GLU A 208 -12.26 20.74 -12.21
CA GLU A 208 -13.10 19.66 -12.75
C GLU A 208 -13.45 18.63 -11.68
N TYR A 209 -12.48 18.28 -10.84
CA TYR A 209 -12.69 17.34 -9.74
C TYR A 209 -13.68 17.88 -8.71
N MET A 210 -13.62 19.18 -8.35
CA MET A 210 -14.59 19.80 -7.45
C MET A 210 -16.00 19.73 -8.03
N GLY A 211 -16.17 19.85 -9.35
CA GLY A 211 -17.46 19.63 -10.02
C GLY A 211 -17.97 18.19 -9.85
N LYS A 212 -17.10 17.20 -10.01
CA LYS A 212 -17.45 15.77 -9.80
C LYS A 212 -17.79 15.48 -8.33
N LEU A 213 -17.05 16.08 -7.39
CA LEU A 213 -17.32 15.94 -5.96
C LEU A 213 -18.68 16.57 -5.61
N ALA A 214 -19.01 17.73 -6.18
CA ALA A 214 -20.33 18.36 -6.02
C ALA A 214 -21.46 17.41 -6.49
N GLN A 215 -21.31 16.83 -7.68
CA GLN A 215 -22.28 15.87 -8.23
C GLN A 215 -22.44 14.64 -7.31
N ALA A 216 -21.34 14.10 -6.79
CA ALA A 216 -21.35 12.94 -5.90
C ALA A 216 -22.13 13.17 -4.59
N VAL A 217 -22.35 14.43 -4.20
CA VAL A 217 -23.16 14.83 -3.04
C VAL A 217 -24.47 15.52 -3.41
N GLY A 218 -24.89 15.40 -4.68
CA GLY A 218 -26.16 15.93 -5.18
C GLY A 218 -26.21 17.45 -5.26
N LYS A 219 -25.04 18.12 -5.38
CA LYS A 219 -24.94 19.59 -5.54
C LYS A 219 -24.51 19.95 -6.94
N GLU A 220 -24.91 21.13 -7.41
CA GLU A 220 -24.45 21.65 -8.72
C GLU A 220 -22.99 22.12 -8.65
N LYS A 221 -22.60 22.78 -7.55
CA LYS A 221 -21.23 23.29 -7.31
C LYS A 221 -20.93 23.39 -5.82
N LEU A 222 -19.65 23.43 -5.50
CA LEU A 222 -19.15 23.71 -4.15
C LEU A 222 -18.69 25.18 -4.11
N GLU A 223 -19.52 26.05 -3.58
CA GLU A 223 -19.31 27.50 -3.68
C GLU A 223 -18.27 28.05 -2.69
N CYS A 224 -17.95 27.32 -1.64
CA CYS A 224 -17.05 27.77 -0.59
C CYS A 224 -16.32 26.62 0.09
N ILE A 225 -15.31 26.92 0.88
CA ILE A 225 -14.51 25.92 1.60
C ILE A 225 -15.38 25.03 2.52
N ASN A 226 -16.41 25.60 3.16
CA ASN A 226 -17.34 24.79 3.95
C ASN A 226 -18.11 23.79 3.08
N CYS A 227 -18.50 24.20 1.87
CA CYS A 227 -19.17 23.28 0.95
C CYS A 227 -18.26 22.09 0.59
N VAL A 228 -16.95 22.32 0.50
CA VAL A 228 -15.95 21.25 0.24
C VAL A 228 -15.84 20.34 1.46
N THR A 229 -15.66 20.89 2.66
CA THR A 229 -15.56 20.09 3.89
C THR A 229 -16.83 19.30 4.19
N ASP A 230 -18.00 19.88 3.96
CA ASP A 230 -19.30 19.21 4.10
C ASP A 230 -19.43 18.05 3.09
N ALA A 231 -19.02 18.29 1.84
CA ALA A 231 -19.05 17.25 0.81
C ALA A 231 -18.10 16.09 1.17
N LEU A 232 -16.89 16.37 1.61
CA LEU A 232 -15.93 15.35 2.06
C LEU A 232 -16.46 14.59 3.29
N THR A 233 -17.10 15.28 4.24
CA THR A 233 -17.74 14.64 5.39
C THR A 233 -18.84 13.68 4.95
N GLN A 234 -19.73 14.09 4.06
CA GLN A 234 -20.79 13.22 3.54
C GLN A 234 -20.21 12.01 2.81
N ARG A 235 -19.13 12.19 2.04
CA ARG A 235 -18.50 11.09 1.32
C ARG A 235 -17.81 10.10 2.24
N ILE A 236 -17.12 10.56 3.28
CA ILE A 236 -16.46 9.63 4.21
C ILE A 236 -17.48 8.89 5.10
N GLU A 237 -18.61 9.50 5.43
CA GLU A 237 -19.72 8.82 6.10
C GLU A 237 -20.27 7.68 5.23
N PHE A 238 -20.49 7.93 3.94
CA PHE A 238 -20.86 6.90 2.99
C PHE A 238 -19.84 5.76 2.90
N PHE A 239 -18.54 6.08 2.90
CA PHE A 239 -17.47 5.08 2.92
C PHE A 239 -17.49 4.27 4.23
N ALA A 240 -17.73 4.93 5.37
CA ALA A 240 -17.84 4.26 6.66
C ALA A 240 -19.01 3.25 6.70
N GLU A 241 -20.17 3.59 6.13
CA GLU A 241 -21.32 2.69 5.96
C GLU A 241 -20.98 1.47 5.09
N MET A 242 -20.10 1.66 4.10
CA MET A 242 -19.60 0.58 3.25
C MET A 242 -18.50 -0.27 3.90
N GLY A 243 -18.08 0.07 5.12
CA GLY A 243 -17.10 -0.70 5.90
C GLY A 243 -15.69 -0.15 5.87
N CYS A 244 -15.48 1.08 5.40
CA CYS A 244 -14.18 1.75 5.43
C CYS A 244 -13.56 1.74 6.84
N ARG A 245 -12.28 1.35 6.94
CA ARG A 245 -11.51 1.30 8.19
C ARG A 245 -10.23 2.12 8.13
N ALA A 246 -9.84 2.56 6.95
CA ALA A 246 -8.64 3.32 6.72
C ALA A 246 -8.87 4.42 5.68
N SER A 247 -8.14 5.51 5.83
CA SER A 247 -7.89 6.47 4.74
C SER A 247 -6.50 6.24 4.17
N ASP A 248 -6.23 6.84 3.02
CA ASP A 248 -4.92 6.85 2.40
C ASP A 248 -4.61 8.26 1.85
N HIS A 249 -3.41 8.73 2.06
CA HIS A 249 -2.93 10.02 1.58
C HIS A 249 -1.56 9.85 0.92
N GLY A 250 -1.49 10.13 -0.38
CA GLY A 250 -0.23 10.11 -1.15
C GLY A 250 0.32 11.54 -1.29
N LEU A 251 1.19 11.94 -0.34
CA LEU A 251 1.71 13.29 -0.23
C LEU A 251 3.14 13.40 -0.78
N ASP A 252 3.44 14.43 -1.55
CA ASP A 252 4.82 14.72 -1.97
C ASP A 252 5.70 15.00 -0.73
N TYR A 253 5.15 15.67 0.27
CA TYR A 253 5.61 15.90 1.65
C TYR A 253 4.41 16.22 2.52
N VAL A 254 4.50 16.07 3.85
CA VAL A 254 3.40 16.44 4.75
C VAL A 254 3.43 17.95 4.97
N PRO A 255 2.40 18.70 4.54
CA PRO A 255 2.34 20.13 4.74
C PRO A 255 1.81 20.47 6.13
N TYR A 256 2.31 21.56 6.72
CA TYR A 256 1.66 22.23 7.84
C TYR A 256 1.89 23.73 7.76
N ARG A 257 0.79 24.46 7.60
CA ARG A 257 0.77 25.92 7.65
C ARG A 257 -0.61 26.37 8.10
N GLU A 258 -0.67 27.03 9.26
CA GLU A 258 -1.91 27.54 9.79
C GLU A 258 -2.50 28.64 8.92
N ALA A 259 -3.81 28.68 8.82
CA ALA A 259 -4.56 29.72 8.14
C ALA A 259 -5.96 29.82 8.73
N THR A 260 -6.53 31.02 8.67
CA THR A 260 -7.94 31.21 9.02
C THR A 260 -8.82 30.61 7.94
N LYS A 261 -10.07 30.32 8.30
CA LYS A 261 -11.08 29.84 7.36
C LYS A 261 -11.29 30.80 6.19
N GLU A 262 -11.27 32.10 6.49
CA GLU A 262 -11.43 33.17 5.50
C GLU A 262 -10.29 33.19 4.49
N GLU A 263 -9.03 33.03 4.94
CA GLU A 263 -7.85 32.90 4.08
C GLU A 263 -7.98 31.67 3.18
N VAL A 264 -8.31 30.52 3.76
CA VAL A 264 -8.45 29.26 2.98
C VAL A 264 -9.60 29.35 1.98
N ASN A 265 -10.71 30.03 2.34
CA ASN A 265 -11.80 30.26 1.41
C ASN A 265 -11.39 31.18 0.24
N ALA A 266 -10.61 32.22 0.51
CA ALA A 266 -10.07 33.09 -0.55
C ALA A 266 -9.14 32.31 -1.50
N ILE A 267 -8.26 31.45 -0.96
CA ILE A 267 -7.39 30.56 -1.75
C ILE A 267 -8.23 29.60 -2.63
N TYR A 268 -9.28 29.01 -2.04
CA TYR A 268 -10.19 28.13 -2.78
C TYR A 268 -10.87 28.87 -3.94
N GLN A 269 -11.42 30.08 -3.68
CA GLN A 269 -12.07 30.90 -4.72
C GLN A 269 -11.09 31.25 -5.85
N LYS A 270 -9.85 31.61 -5.51
CA LYS A 270 -8.78 31.90 -6.47
C LYS A 270 -8.52 30.70 -7.38
N ALA A 271 -8.40 29.49 -6.80
CA ALA A 271 -8.21 28.26 -7.59
C ALA A 271 -9.41 27.94 -8.47
N MET A 272 -10.65 28.11 -7.96
CA MET A 272 -11.89 27.88 -8.73
C MET A 272 -12.07 28.88 -9.87
N ALA A 273 -11.47 30.07 -9.78
CA ALA A 273 -11.41 31.04 -10.87
C ALA A 273 -10.34 30.69 -11.93
N GLY A 274 -9.58 29.61 -11.72
CA GLY A 274 -8.49 29.18 -12.64
C GLY A 274 -7.20 29.95 -12.44
N GLU A 275 -7.07 30.70 -11.35
CA GLU A 275 -5.85 31.44 -11.01
C GLU A 275 -4.83 30.53 -10.35
N THR A 276 -3.53 30.82 -10.55
CA THR A 276 -2.43 30.04 -9.97
C THR A 276 -2.33 30.28 -8.47
N VAL A 277 -2.40 29.24 -7.66
CA VAL A 277 -2.12 29.28 -6.22
C VAL A 277 -0.61 29.14 -5.97
N THR A 278 -0.09 29.87 -4.97
CA THR A 278 1.30 29.79 -4.56
C THR A 278 1.57 28.53 -3.73
N ALA A 279 2.83 28.20 -3.48
CA ALA A 279 3.19 27.09 -2.60
C ALA A 279 2.66 27.30 -1.17
N GLU A 280 2.76 28.53 -0.65
CA GLU A 280 2.22 28.87 0.69
C GLU A 280 0.71 28.73 0.76
N GLU A 281 -0.02 29.23 -0.25
CA GLU A 281 -1.48 29.06 -0.34
C GLU A 281 -1.87 27.58 -0.45
N THR A 282 -1.09 26.79 -1.19
CA THR A 282 -1.29 25.33 -1.30
C THR A 282 -1.15 24.67 0.06
N GLU A 283 -0.09 24.94 0.82
CA GLU A 283 0.12 24.37 2.14
C GLU A 283 -0.99 24.77 3.12
N LYS A 284 -1.45 26.03 3.11
CA LYS A 284 -2.58 26.52 3.93
C LYS A 284 -3.86 25.72 3.65
N TYR A 285 -4.20 25.57 2.36
CA TYR A 285 -5.37 24.80 1.97
C TYR A 285 -5.26 23.32 2.36
N GLN A 286 -4.12 22.68 2.04
CA GLN A 286 -3.88 21.28 2.34
C GLN A 286 -3.94 21.01 3.86
N THR A 287 -3.32 21.84 4.67
CA THR A 287 -3.35 21.75 6.14
C THR A 287 -4.77 21.80 6.67
N TYR A 288 -5.57 22.77 6.18
CA TYR A 288 -6.96 22.94 6.59
C TYR A 288 -7.80 21.70 6.28
N ILE A 289 -7.67 21.16 5.08
CA ILE A 289 -8.39 19.94 4.66
C ILE A 289 -7.92 18.72 5.44
N LEU A 290 -6.62 18.54 5.66
CA LEU A 290 -6.06 17.40 6.41
C LEU A 290 -6.52 17.42 7.88
N ILE A 291 -6.56 18.59 8.53
CA ILE A 291 -7.08 18.71 9.89
C ILE A 291 -8.57 18.37 9.92
N HIS A 292 -9.37 18.90 8.98
CA HIS A 292 -10.79 18.56 8.90
C HIS A 292 -11.00 17.06 8.74
N LEU A 293 -10.31 16.43 7.79
CA LEU A 293 -10.41 14.99 7.54
C LEU A 293 -9.93 14.17 8.73
N GLY A 294 -8.81 14.55 9.37
CA GLY A 294 -8.30 13.86 10.56
C GLY A 294 -9.34 13.80 11.68
N LYS A 295 -10.05 14.89 11.93
CA LYS A 295 -11.18 14.94 12.89
C LYS A 295 -12.32 13.99 12.48
N GLN A 296 -12.67 13.93 11.19
CA GLN A 296 -13.68 12.99 10.72
C GLN A 296 -13.22 11.52 10.85
N TYR A 297 -11.94 11.23 10.58
CA TYR A 297 -11.37 9.91 10.78
C TYR A 297 -11.44 9.47 12.24
N HIS A 298 -11.09 10.37 13.18
CA HIS A 298 -11.23 10.08 14.60
C HIS A 298 -12.69 9.77 14.96
N ARG A 299 -13.64 10.63 14.58
CA ARG A 299 -15.08 10.48 14.84
C ARG A 299 -15.64 9.16 14.33
N LEU A 300 -15.18 8.69 13.17
CA LEU A 300 -15.65 7.47 12.49
C LEU A 300 -14.79 6.22 12.78
N ASN A 301 -13.79 6.35 13.67
CA ASN A 301 -12.84 5.27 13.99
C ASN A 301 -12.09 4.72 12.78
N ILE A 302 -11.77 5.58 11.81
CA ILE A 302 -10.99 5.27 10.60
C ILE A 302 -9.52 5.60 10.87
N ALA A 303 -8.60 4.71 10.50
CA ALA A 303 -7.18 4.96 10.63
C ALA A 303 -6.69 5.87 9.50
N MET A 304 -5.95 6.92 9.83
CA MET A 304 -5.32 7.82 8.86
C MET A 304 -3.98 7.24 8.41
N GLN A 305 -3.82 6.92 7.13
CA GLN A 305 -2.55 6.49 6.56
C GLN A 305 -1.92 7.65 5.78
N MET A 306 -0.70 8.03 6.14
CA MET A 306 0.07 9.09 5.48
C MET A 306 1.29 8.50 4.78
N HIS A 307 1.24 8.43 3.45
CA HIS A 307 2.35 8.06 2.59
C HIS A 307 3.00 9.34 2.05
N TYR A 308 4.29 9.55 2.32
CA TYR A 308 4.96 10.78 1.91
C TYR A 308 6.40 10.54 1.42
N ASN A 309 7.05 11.59 0.94
CA ASN A 309 8.40 11.60 0.37
C ASN A 309 8.54 10.81 -0.94
N CYS A 310 7.51 10.85 -1.79
CA CYS A 310 7.60 10.37 -3.17
C CYS A 310 7.66 11.57 -4.13
N LEU A 311 8.74 11.68 -4.91
CA LEU A 311 8.82 12.63 -6.02
C LEU A 311 8.44 11.91 -7.31
N ARG A 312 7.29 12.32 -7.87
CA ARG A 312 6.67 11.62 -8.98
C ARG A 312 7.10 12.15 -10.34
N GLY A 313 7.16 11.24 -11.33
CA GLY A 313 7.32 11.57 -12.74
C GLY A 313 8.61 12.33 -13.08
N VAL A 314 9.73 12.05 -12.40
CA VAL A 314 10.99 12.79 -12.54
C VAL A 314 11.59 12.74 -13.95
N ASN A 315 11.31 11.68 -14.70
CA ASN A 315 11.61 11.63 -16.14
C ASN A 315 10.44 12.25 -16.92
N ARG A 316 10.49 13.57 -17.11
CA ARG A 316 9.41 14.35 -17.75
C ARG A 316 8.99 13.80 -19.11
N LYS A 317 9.96 13.37 -19.94
CA LYS A 317 9.68 12.81 -21.27
C LYS A 317 8.85 11.55 -21.18
N MET A 318 9.28 10.63 -20.33
CA MET A 318 8.59 9.34 -20.19
C MET A 318 7.26 9.49 -19.46
N ASN A 319 7.18 10.38 -18.46
CA ASN A 319 5.92 10.68 -17.79
C ASN A 319 4.88 11.30 -18.74
N ALA A 320 5.30 12.18 -19.65
CA ALA A 320 4.42 12.73 -20.68
C ALA A 320 3.96 11.66 -21.69
N LEU A 321 4.80 10.67 -21.98
CA LEU A 321 4.49 9.59 -22.94
C LEU A 321 3.60 8.49 -22.34
N LEU A 322 3.86 8.10 -21.10
CA LEU A 322 3.28 6.90 -20.49
C LEU A 322 2.32 7.20 -19.34
N GLY A 323 2.31 8.41 -18.81
CA GLY A 323 1.51 8.80 -17.66
C GLY A 323 2.16 8.46 -16.31
N PRO A 324 1.44 8.71 -15.22
CA PRO A 324 1.89 8.46 -13.85
C PRO A 324 1.98 6.95 -13.55
N ASP A 325 2.65 6.60 -12.44
CA ASP A 325 2.79 5.24 -11.91
C ASP A 325 3.37 4.23 -12.91
N THR A 326 4.24 4.70 -13.80
CA THR A 326 4.87 3.87 -14.84
C THR A 326 6.35 3.58 -14.59
N GLY A 327 6.83 3.83 -13.36
CA GLY A 327 8.18 3.47 -12.91
C GLY A 327 9.20 4.61 -12.96
N PHE A 328 8.76 5.86 -13.05
CA PHE A 328 9.61 7.06 -13.13
C PHE A 328 9.55 7.95 -11.89
N ASP A 329 9.16 7.36 -10.76
CA ASP A 329 9.12 8.01 -9.46
C ASP A 329 10.39 7.71 -8.66
N MET A 330 10.71 8.56 -7.69
CA MET A 330 11.89 8.43 -6.84
C MET A 330 11.62 8.86 -5.39
N ILE A 331 12.54 8.50 -4.50
CA ILE A 331 12.56 8.96 -3.12
C ILE A 331 12.79 10.48 -3.11
N ASN A 332 11.92 11.20 -2.39
CA ASN A 332 12.12 12.61 -2.05
C ASN A 332 12.84 12.72 -0.70
N THR A 333 13.43 13.90 -0.44
CA THR A 333 14.13 14.19 0.82
C THR A 333 13.56 15.45 1.49
N ALA A 334 12.26 15.69 1.33
CA ALA A 334 11.61 16.80 1.99
C ALA A 334 11.65 16.59 3.53
N LYS A 335 12.08 17.65 4.22
CA LYS A 335 12.15 17.67 5.69
C LYS A 335 10.80 18.14 6.20
N CYS A 336 9.98 17.23 6.71
CA CYS A 336 8.62 17.54 7.20
C CYS A 336 8.29 16.88 8.56
N GLY A 337 9.29 16.49 9.34
CA GLY A 337 9.04 15.90 10.65
C GLY A 337 8.41 16.89 11.64
N GLY A 338 8.79 18.17 11.58
CA GLY A 338 8.14 19.24 12.35
C GLY A 338 6.68 19.45 11.95
N GLU A 339 6.41 19.42 10.65
CA GLU A 339 5.08 19.57 10.06
C GLU A 339 4.16 18.38 10.42
N ILE A 340 4.70 17.16 10.42
CA ILE A 340 3.97 15.95 10.88
C ILE A 340 3.59 16.11 12.34
N ALA A 341 4.55 16.50 13.20
CA ALA A 341 4.29 16.70 14.62
C ALA A 341 3.26 17.83 14.85
N ALA A 342 3.35 18.93 14.09
CA ALA A 342 2.41 20.04 14.17
C ALA A 342 0.99 19.64 13.74
N LEU A 343 0.86 18.85 12.65
CA LEU A 343 -0.43 18.32 12.21
C LEU A 343 -1.08 17.42 13.27
N LEU A 344 -0.30 16.49 13.85
CA LEU A 344 -0.79 15.62 14.92
C LEU A 344 -1.14 16.41 16.17
N SER A 345 -0.36 17.46 16.52
CA SER A 345 -0.64 18.35 17.65
C SER A 345 -1.94 19.09 17.46
N ALA A 346 -2.17 19.69 16.29
CA ALA A 346 -3.41 20.42 15.99
C ALA A 346 -4.67 19.53 16.08
N LEU A 347 -4.54 18.24 15.77
CA LEU A 347 -5.62 17.26 15.97
C LEU A 347 -5.75 16.85 17.43
N ASN A 348 -4.64 16.77 18.16
CA ASN A 348 -4.64 16.38 19.57
C ASN A 348 -5.10 17.50 20.50
N ASP A 349 -4.93 18.77 20.11
CA ASP A 349 -5.38 19.95 20.89
C ASP A 349 -6.90 19.97 21.13
N THR A 350 -7.66 19.24 20.29
CA THR A 350 -9.11 19.08 20.41
C THR A 350 -9.53 17.65 20.77
N ASP A 351 -8.59 16.80 21.19
CA ASP A 351 -8.79 15.36 21.47
C ASP A 351 -9.38 14.59 20.27
N GLU A 352 -9.10 15.05 19.05
CA GLU A 352 -9.62 14.46 17.81
C GLU A 352 -8.51 13.86 16.92
N CYS A 353 -7.34 13.52 17.50
CA CYS A 353 -6.26 12.86 16.77
C CYS A 353 -6.67 11.42 16.44
N PRO A 354 -6.75 11.01 15.16
CA PRO A 354 -7.11 9.66 14.78
C PRO A 354 -5.99 8.66 15.03
N LYS A 355 -6.30 7.39 14.99
CA LYS A 355 -5.31 6.35 14.77
C LYS A 355 -4.55 6.68 13.48
N THR A 356 -3.23 6.75 13.53
CA THR A 356 -2.43 7.24 12.40
C THR A 356 -1.27 6.29 12.11
N ILE A 357 -1.04 6.00 10.83
CA ILE A 357 0.11 5.23 10.35
C ILE A 357 0.92 6.13 9.41
N ILE A 358 2.22 6.25 9.69
CA ILE A 358 3.12 7.15 8.97
C ILE A 358 4.09 6.30 8.15
N TYR A 359 4.11 6.52 6.82
CA TYR A 359 5.01 5.85 5.89
C TYR A 359 5.87 6.91 5.18
N SER A 360 7.18 6.87 5.36
CA SER A 360 8.09 7.63 4.52
C SER A 360 8.70 6.74 3.44
N LEU A 361 8.80 7.26 2.23
CA LEU A 361 9.56 6.61 1.18
C LEU A 361 11.07 6.79 1.41
N ASN A 362 11.46 7.81 2.18
CA ASN A 362 12.84 8.07 2.56
C ASN A 362 13.20 7.28 3.86
N PRO A 363 14.05 6.25 3.79
CA PRO A 363 14.42 5.46 4.97
C PRO A 363 15.21 6.25 6.02
N ALA A 364 15.76 7.42 5.67
CA ALA A 364 16.43 8.30 6.64
C ALA A 364 15.45 8.96 7.63
N ASP A 365 14.15 8.85 7.41
CA ASP A 365 13.11 9.39 8.30
C ASP A 365 12.71 8.41 9.41
N ASN A 366 13.21 7.16 9.39
CA ASN A 366 12.76 6.10 10.31
C ASN A 366 12.86 6.52 11.78
N GLU A 367 14.02 7.03 12.22
CA GLU A 367 14.23 7.46 13.60
C GLU A 367 13.42 8.70 13.94
N GLN A 368 13.26 9.62 13.00
CA GLN A 368 12.42 10.81 13.19
C GLN A 368 10.96 10.39 13.40
N ILE A 369 10.43 9.51 12.55
CA ILE A 369 9.08 8.95 12.72
C ILE A 369 8.98 8.25 14.08
N GLY A 370 9.92 7.36 14.40
CA GLY A 370 9.95 6.63 15.67
C GLY A 370 9.84 7.54 16.91
N THR A 371 10.51 8.69 16.89
CA THR A 371 10.42 9.68 17.99
C THR A 371 9.09 10.43 17.99
N ILE A 372 8.53 10.78 16.84
CA ILE A 372 7.20 11.40 16.75
C ILE A 372 6.11 10.49 17.32
N LEU A 373 6.17 9.17 17.04
CA LEU A 373 5.18 8.21 17.55
C LEU A 373 5.03 8.30 19.07
N GLY A 374 6.16 8.40 19.79
CA GLY A 374 6.18 8.47 21.25
C GLY A 374 5.50 9.70 21.82
N CYS A 375 5.41 10.79 21.06
CA CYS A 375 4.80 12.04 21.49
C CYS A 375 3.26 12.01 21.50
N PHE A 376 2.62 11.11 20.74
CA PHE A 376 1.18 11.11 20.51
C PHE A 376 0.48 9.78 20.84
N GLN A 377 1.11 8.91 21.62
CA GLN A 377 0.45 7.70 22.15
C GLN A 377 -0.50 8.09 23.29
N ASN A 378 -1.60 7.35 23.42
CA ASN A 378 -2.55 7.49 24.51
C ASN A 378 -3.17 6.11 24.87
N ASP A 379 -4.20 6.10 25.71
CA ASP A 379 -4.85 4.90 26.23
C ASP A 379 -6.03 4.38 25.40
N GLU A 380 -6.37 5.04 24.27
CA GLU A 380 -7.48 4.60 23.40
C GLU A 380 -7.21 3.23 22.77
N ILE A 381 -6.00 3.03 22.27
CA ILE A 381 -5.58 1.75 21.67
C ILE A 381 -4.04 1.60 21.74
N PRO A 382 -3.51 0.39 22.06
CA PRO A 382 -2.09 0.15 21.99
C PRO A 382 -1.51 0.42 20.59
N GLY A 383 -0.51 1.29 20.52
CA GLY A 383 0.10 1.70 19.26
C GLY A 383 -0.81 2.57 18.41
N LYS A 384 -1.49 3.55 19.00
CA LYS A 384 -2.39 4.49 18.30
C LYS A 384 -1.72 5.14 17.10
N ILE A 385 -0.49 5.60 17.28
CA ILE A 385 0.33 6.13 16.19
C ILE A 385 1.36 5.07 15.81
N GLN A 386 1.38 4.66 14.56
CA GLN A 386 2.20 3.57 14.03
C GLN A 386 3.27 4.08 13.06
N HIS A 387 4.44 3.46 13.11
CA HIS A 387 5.39 3.51 12.00
C HIS A 387 4.96 2.46 10.97
N GLY A 388 4.61 2.88 9.78
CA GLY A 388 4.20 1.98 8.71
C GLY A 388 5.32 1.02 8.31
N SER A 389 4.97 -0.10 7.70
CA SER A 389 5.94 -1.06 7.17
C SER A 389 6.85 -0.43 6.11
N GLY A 390 7.96 -1.10 5.80
CA GLY A 390 8.79 -0.69 4.67
C GLY A 390 7.94 -0.57 3.42
N TRP A 391 7.82 0.67 2.90
CA TRP A 391 6.92 0.99 1.80
C TRP A 391 7.67 1.17 0.48
N TRP A 392 7.14 0.66 -0.61
CA TRP A 392 7.61 0.76 -1.99
C TRP A 392 9.10 0.39 -2.14
N PHE A 393 10.03 1.36 -2.29
CA PHE A 393 11.46 1.09 -2.44
C PHE A 393 12.09 0.46 -1.18
N ASN A 394 11.43 0.56 -0.04
CA ASN A 394 11.83 -0.05 1.22
C ASN A 394 11.10 -1.39 1.51
N ASP A 395 10.19 -1.83 0.62
CA ASP A 395 9.49 -3.11 0.72
C ASP A 395 10.41 -4.26 0.26
N GLN A 396 11.51 -4.44 1.00
CA GLN A 396 12.52 -5.47 0.74
C GLN A 396 13.25 -5.77 2.07
N LYS A 397 14.02 -6.86 2.11
CA LYS A 397 14.60 -7.39 3.34
C LYS A 397 15.26 -6.32 4.21
N ILE A 398 16.20 -5.54 3.65
CA ILE A 398 16.98 -4.55 4.41
C ILE A 398 16.09 -3.40 4.88
N GLY A 399 15.20 -2.90 4.01
CA GLY A 399 14.27 -1.83 4.36
C GLY A 399 13.29 -2.24 5.45
N MET A 400 12.72 -3.46 5.37
CA MET A 400 11.85 -4.01 6.41
C MET A 400 12.59 -4.22 7.73
N GLU A 401 13.80 -4.81 7.70
CA GLU A 401 14.61 -4.98 8.91
C GLU A 401 14.96 -3.64 9.55
N ASN A 402 15.36 -2.64 8.78
CA ASN A 402 15.72 -1.33 9.30
C ASN A 402 14.50 -0.61 9.90
N GLN A 403 13.35 -0.67 9.25
CA GLN A 403 12.10 -0.10 9.78
C GLN A 403 11.72 -0.78 11.12
N MET A 404 11.74 -2.12 11.19
CA MET A 404 11.40 -2.85 12.41
C MET A 404 12.41 -2.62 13.53
N LYS A 405 13.70 -2.52 13.23
CA LYS A 405 14.75 -2.18 14.21
C LYS A 405 14.57 -0.78 14.76
N SER A 406 14.30 0.20 13.89
CA SER A 406 14.02 1.58 14.32
C SER A 406 12.77 1.63 15.22
N LEU A 407 11.69 0.95 14.82
CA LEU A 407 10.48 0.85 15.63
C LEU A 407 10.74 0.15 16.99
N ALA A 408 11.52 -0.93 17.01
CA ALA A 408 11.87 -1.65 18.24
C ALA A 408 12.67 -0.79 19.21
N ASN A 409 13.60 0.03 18.69
CA ASN A 409 14.47 0.88 19.50
C ASN A 409 13.73 2.09 20.11
N LEU A 410 12.71 2.61 19.44
CA LEU A 410 12.06 3.88 19.77
C LEU A 410 10.59 3.73 20.19
N GLY A 411 10.03 2.53 20.03
CA GLY A 411 8.63 2.24 20.35
C GLY A 411 8.45 0.80 20.81
N LEU A 412 7.28 0.22 20.53
CA LEU A 412 6.92 -1.15 20.90
C LEU A 412 6.65 -2.00 19.66
N LEU A 413 7.66 -2.69 19.13
CA LEU A 413 7.52 -3.58 17.98
C LEU A 413 6.37 -4.60 18.15
N GLY A 414 6.14 -5.10 19.37
CA GLY A 414 5.06 -6.04 19.66
C GLY A 414 3.63 -5.52 19.36
N ASN A 415 3.46 -4.21 19.21
CA ASN A 415 2.18 -3.59 18.83
C ASN A 415 2.11 -3.19 17.34
N PHE A 416 3.12 -3.52 16.56
CA PHE A 416 3.18 -3.21 15.14
C PHE A 416 2.03 -3.89 14.38
N VAL A 417 1.38 -3.16 13.49
CA VAL A 417 0.23 -3.67 12.68
C VAL A 417 0.66 -4.55 11.50
N GLY A 418 1.96 -4.78 11.35
CA GLY A 418 2.50 -5.61 10.29
C GLY A 418 2.55 -4.93 8.92
N MET A 419 2.74 -5.76 7.88
CA MET A 419 2.87 -5.29 6.50
C MET A 419 1.53 -5.23 5.78
N LEU A 420 1.54 -4.56 4.65
CA LEU A 420 0.54 -4.49 3.61
C LEU A 420 1.20 -4.77 2.25
N THR A 421 0.44 -5.11 1.21
CA THR A 421 1.07 -5.41 -0.08
C THR A 421 1.33 -4.17 -0.93
N ASP A 422 0.52 -3.13 -0.82
CA ASP A 422 0.52 -1.97 -1.73
C ASP A 422 0.53 -2.40 -3.22
N SER A 423 -0.13 -3.50 -3.53
CA SER A 423 0.00 -4.18 -4.81
C SER A 423 -1.26 -4.08 -5.67
N ARG A 424 -1.02 -4.19 -6.98
CA ARG A 424 -2.07 -4.35 -8.01
C ARG A 424 -2.24 -5.81 -8.47
N SER A 425 -1.45 -6.76 -7.90
CA SER A 425 -1.44 -8.17 -8.34
C SER A 425 -2.01 -9.10 -7.29
N PHE A 426 -2.90 -9.99 -7.68
CA PHE A 426 -3.47 -11.02 -6.82
C PHE A 426 -2.48 -12.14 -6.43
N LEU A 427 -1.29 -12.19 -7.03
CA LEU A 427 -0.21 -13.10 -6.63
C LEU A 427 0.66 -12.51 -5.51
N SER A 428 0.53 -11.22 -5.20
CA SER A 428 1.42 -10.51 -4.26
C SER A 428 1.24 -10.88 -2.80
N TYR A 429 0.25 -11.69 -2.43
CA TYR A 429 0.08 -12.16 -1.06
C TYR A 429 1.25 -12.98 -0.54
N THR A 430 2.11 -13.51 -1.42
CA THR A 430 3.40 -14.12 -1.05
C THR A 430 4.35 -13.13 -0.37
N ARG A 431 4.14 -11.82 -0.51
CA ARG A 431 4.91 -10.79 0.22
C ARG A 431 4.66 -10.85 1.73
N HIS A 432 3.47 -11.30 2.17
CA HIS A 432 3.23 -11.56 3.60
C HIS A 432 4.07 -12.73 4.11
N ASP A 433 4.26 -13.80 3.33
CA ASP A 433 5.18 -14.89 3.69
C ASP A 433 6.63 -14.39 3.77
N TYR A 434 7.05 -13.59 2.79
CA TYR A 434 8.37 -12.95 2.76
C TYR A 434 8.62 -12.09 4.01
N PHE A 435 7.66 -11.23 4.36
CA PHE A 435 7.71 -10.40 5.58
C PHE A 435 7.77 -11.24 6.86
N ARG A 436 6.93 -12.27 6.98
CA ARG A 436 6.87 -13.15 8.16
C ARG A 436 8.19 -13.88 8.40
N ARG A 437 8.87 -14.29 7.33
CA ARG A 437 10.21 -14.88 7.40
C ARG A 437 11.25 -13.87 7.89
N ILE A 438 11.21 -12.63 7.38
CA ILE A 438 12.11 -11.56 7.84
C ILE A 438 11.85 -11.25 9.31
N LEU A 439 10.60 -11.08 9.72
CA LEU A 439 10.19 -10.84 11.11
C LEU A 439 10.69 -11.93 12.06
N CYS A 440 10.40 -13.19 11.74
CA CYS A 440 10.80 -14.33 12.58
C CYS A 440 12.32 -14.49 12.62
N ASN A 441 13.02 -14.19 11.53
CA ASN A 441 14.47 -14.22 11.51
C ASN A 441 15.08 -13.11 12.39
N LEU A 442 14.54 -11.90 12.33
CA LEU A 442 14.99 -10.77 13.13
C LEU A 442 14.80 -11.03 14.63
N ILE A 443 13.58 -11.42 15.03
CA ILE A 443 13.28 -11.72 16.45
C ILE A 443 14.03 -12.96 16.91
N GLY A 444 14.12 -13.99 16.05
CA GLY A 444 14.90 -15.21 16.35
C GLY A 444 16.37 -14.91 16.61
N GLN A 445 16.97 -13.96 15.87
CA GLN A 445 18.35 -13.53 16.11
C GLN A 445 18.52 -12.87 17.48
N TRP A 446 17.61 -11.96 17.87
CA TRP A 446 17.65 -11.33 19.19
C TRP A 446 17.53 -12.34 20.33
N VAL A 447 16.77 -13.42 20.14
CA VAL A 447 16.68 -14.51 21.13
C VAL A 447 17.97 -15.32 21.19
N GLU A 448 18.56 -15.67 20.05
CA GLU A 448 19.83 -16.41 19.97
C GLU A 448 21.00 -15.62 20.57
N ASP A 449 20.99 -14.29 20.38
CA ASP A 449 22.02 -13.39 20.91
C ASP A 449 21.80 -13.07 22.43
N GLY A 450 20.70 -13.55 23.02
CA GLY A 450 20.37 -13.31 24.43
C GLY A 450 19.85 -11.91 24.74
N GLU A 451 19.49 -11.14 23.68
CA GLU A 451 18.91 -9.79 23.82
C GLU A 451 17.42 -9.85 24.24
N TYR A 452 16.74 -10.96 23.94
CA TYR A 452 15.36 -11.23 24.38
C TYR A 452 15.24 -12.67 24.90
N PRO A 453 14.46 -12.91 25.98
CA PRO A 453 14.32 -14.25 26.52
C PRO A 453 13.57 -15.19 25.57
N ASN A 454 13.94 -16.47 25.57
CA ASN A 454 13.19 -17.51 24.87
C ASN A 454 11.90 -17.86 25.63
N ASP A 455 11.03 -16.85 25.78
CA ASP A 455 9.70 -17.00 26.40
C ASP A 455 8.68 -17.31 25.31
N GLU A 456 8.33 -18.57 25.21
CA GLU A 456 7.40 -19.12 24.21
C GLU A 456 6.06 -18.37 24.17
N LYS A 457 5.48 -18.04 25.34
CA LYS A 457 4.20 -17.36 25.44
C LYS A 457 4.27 -15.91 24.93
N ALA A 458 5.32 -15.20 25.32
CA ALA A 458 5.54 -13.82 24.88
C ALA A 458 5.83 -13.77 23.38
N LEU A 459 6.70 -14.64 22.87
CA LEU A 459 7.08 -14.73 21.47
C LEU A 459 5.87 -15.09 20.59
N ALA A 460 5.06 -16.08 20.98
CA ALA A 460 3.83 -16.44 20.28
C ALA A 460 2.86 -15.25 20.16
N LYS A 461 2.66 -14.50 21.26
CA LYS A 461 1.81 -13.31 21.28
C LYS A 461 2.33 -12.22 20.33
N ILE A 462 3.64 -11.96 20.34
CA ILE A 462 4.27 -10.94 19.50
C ILE A 462 4.15 -11.31 18.02
N ILE A 463 4.54 -12.53 17.65
CA ILE A 463 4.52 -13.00 16.25
C ILE A 463 3.10 -13.00 15.69
N LYS A 464 2.13 -13.61 16.38
CA LYS A 464 0.73 -13.61 15.95
C LYS A 464 0.15 -12.20 15.90
N GLY A 465 0.51 -11.37 16.90
CA GLY A 465 0.14 -9.95 16.94
C GLY A 465 0.55 -9.23 15.67
N ILE A 466 1.82 -9.25 15.31
CA ILE A 466 2.36 -8.54 14.14
C ILE A 466 1.85 -9.17 12.83
N CYS A 467 1.70 -10.49 12.78
CA CYS A 467 1.24 -11.16 11.57
C CYS A 467 -0.24 -10.94 11.25
N PHE A 468 -1.09 -10.64 12.25
CA PHE A 468 -2.54 -10.49 12.04
C PHE A 468 -3.29 -9.77 13.16
N ASP A 469 -3.13 -10.20 14.45
CA ASP A 469 -4.07 -9.80 15.51
C ASP A 469 -4.01 -8.30 15.83
N ASN A 470 -2.84 -7.66 15.68
CA ASN A 470 -2.69 -6.22 15.87
C ASN A 470 -3.45 -5.43 14.81
N ALA A 471 -3.34 -5.82 13.53
CA ALA A 471 -4.10 -5.18 12.45
C ALA A 471 -5.60 -5.38 12.66
N LYS A 472 -6.04 -6.62 12.98
CA LYS A 472 -7.45 -6.90 13.28
C LYS A 472 -7.99 -5.98 14.39
N ARG A 473 -7.26 -5.83 15.50
CA ARG A 473 -7.63 -4.92 16.60
C ARG A 473 -7.61 -3.46 16.15
N TYR A 474 -6.56 -3.04 15.46
CA TYR A 474 -6.32 -1.65 15.08
C TYR A 474 -7.39 -1.11 14.12
N PHE A 475 -7.79 -1.91 13.14
CA PHE A 475 -8.82 -1.56 12.17
C PHE A 475 -10.24 -1.98 12.59
N ALA A 476 -10.41 -2.61 13.75
CA ALA A 476 -11.71 -3.10 14.27
C ALA A 476 -12.42 -4.03 13.26
N LEU A 477 -11.72 -5.08 12.82
CA LEU A 477 -12.18 -6.06 11.83
C LEU A 477 -12.92 -7.23 12.48
#